data_dfa6c604b41d4262f87f62fd171768e0
#
_entry.id   dfa6c604b41d4262f87f62fd171768e0
#
_cell.length_a   1.000
_cell.length_b   1.000
_cell.length_c   1.000
_cell.angle_alpha   90.00
_cell.angle_beta   90.00
_cell.angle_gamma   90.00
#
_symmetry.space_group_name_H-M   'P 1'
#
loop_
_entity.id
_entity.type
_entity.pdbx_description
1 polymer ?
#
loop_
_entity_poly.entity_id
_entity_poly.type
_entity_poly.pdbx_seq_one_letter_code
_entity_poly.pdbx_strand_id
1 'polypeptide(L)' 'MYKIDVLERKRLEKGLSYTEIADKLGMHKVTVSRTLKGVTTKPRTVKLLADYLGVEMEKIVQ' A
#
# COMPACT_ATOMS: atom_id res chain seq x y z
N MET A 1 -10.54 10.22 -1.00
CA MET A 1 -10.48 8.88 -1.59
C MET A 1 -9.11 8.65 -2.21
N TYR A 2 -8.70 7.40 -2.34
CA TYR A 2 -7.36 7.08 -2.81
C TYR A 2 -7.40 6.19 -4.03
N LYS A 3 -6.45 6.42 -4.94
CA LYS A 3 -6.24 5.56 -6.11
C LYS A 3 -5.38 4.38 -5.69
N ILE A 4 -5.97 3.44 -4.99
CA ILE A 4 -5.23 2.30 -4.42
C ILE A 4 -4.62 1.41 -5.50
N ASP A 5 -5.22 1.36 -6.68
CA ASP A 5 -4.69 0.57 -7.79
C ASP A 5 -3.26 0.99 -8.16
N VAL A 6 -2.90 2.25 -7.93
CA VAL A 6 -1.54 2.72 -8.19
C VAL A 6 -0.55 1.99 -7.27
N LEU A 7 -0.93 1.82 -5.99
CA LEU A 7 -0.09 1.12 -5.03
C LEU A 7 0.03 -0.36 -5.38
N GLU A 8 -1.08 -0.98 -5.74
CA GLU A 8 -1.07 -2.41 -6.08
C GLU A 8 -0.23 -2.66 -7.33
N ARG A 9 -0.34 -1.79 -8.32
CA ARG A 9 0.50 -1.92 -9.53
C ARG A 9 1.98 -1.81 -9.16
N LYS A 10 2.33 -0.87 -8.29
CA LYS A 10 3.71 -0.68 -7.88
C LYS A 10 4.25 -1.90 -7.14
N ARG A 11 3.41 -2.50 -6.29
CA ARG A 11 3.78 -3.72 -5.60
C ARG A 11 4.12 -4.83 -6.60
N LEU A 12 3.25 -4.99 -7.60
CA LEU A 12 3.45 -6.02 -8.63
C LEU A 12 4.71 -5.77 -9.44
N GLU A 13 4.97 -4.50 -9.78
CA GLU A 13 6.18 -4.13 -10.52
C GLU A 13 7.45 -4.49 -9.75
N LYS A 14 7.41 -4.33 -8.43
CA LYS A 14 8.55 -4.63 -7.57
C LYS A 14 8.63 -6.10 -7.17
N GLY A 15 7.61 -6.88 -7.51
CA GLY A 15 7.58 -8.31 -7.16
C GLY A 15 7.47 -8.58 -5.68
N LEU A 16 6.83 -7.70 -4.93
CA LEU A 16 6.71 -7.83 -3.48
C LEU A 16 5.42 -8.56 -3.11
N SER A 17 5.51 -9.44 -2.10
CA SER A 17 4.31 -10.08 -1.55
C SER A 17 3.75 -9.24 -0.41
N TYR A 18 2.50 -9.50 -0.05
CA TYR A 18 1.89 -8.83 1.10
C TYR A 18 2.68 -9.12 2.38
N THR A 19 3.17 -10.37 2.51
CA THR A 19 3.94 -10.77 3.69
C THR A 19 5.23 -9.97 3.80
N GLU A 20 5.94 -9.80 2.68
CA GLU A 20 7.18 -9.02 2.68
C GLU A 20 6.96 -7.59 3.10
N ILE A 21 5.92 -6.97 2.57
CA ILE A 21 5.58 -5.59 2.92
C ILE A 21 5.21 -5.48 4.40
N ALA A 22 4.39 -6.42 4.87
CA ALA A 22 3.96 -6.44 6.26
C ALA A 22 5.16 -6.56 7.21
N ASP A 23 6.08 -7.47 6.89
CA ASP A 23 7.28 -7.67 7.70
C ASP A 23 8.13 -6.40 7.76
N LYS A 24 8.32 -5.75 6.62
CA LYS A 24 9.16 -4.55 6.55
C LYS A 24 8.54 -3.37 7.29
N LEU A 25 7.22 -3.28 7.28
CA LEU A 25 6.52 -2.15 7.90
C LEU A 25 6.03 -2.45 9.32
N GLY A 26 6.26 -3.67 9.81
CA GLY A 26 5.80 -4.05 11.13
C GLY A 26 4.29 -4.10 11.25
N MET A 27 3.61 -4.52 10.18
CA MET A 27 2.16 -4.59 10.12
C MET A 27 1.70 -6.02 9.94
N HIS A 28 0.40 -6.25 10.16
CA HIS A 28 -0.18 -7.55 9.85
C HIS A 28 -0.42 -7.68 8.35
N LYS A 29 -0.19 -8.87 7.82
CA LYS A 29 -0.43 -9.17 6.41
C LYS A 29 -1.86 -8.82 6.00
N VAL A 30 -2.82 -9.08 6.88
CA VAL A 30 -4.24 -8.78 6.60
C VAL A 30 -4.44 -7.28 6.40
N THR A 31 -3.76 -6.44 7.19
CA THR A 31 -3.87 -5.00 7.06
C THR A 31 -3.35 -4.55 5.70
N VAL A 32 -2.20 -5.06 5.29
CA VAL A 32 -1.61 -4.73 3.98
C VAL A 32 -2.55 -5.16 2.86
N SER A 33 -3.04 -6.41 2.94
CA SER A 33 -3.92 -6.96 1.93
C SER A 33 -5.20 -6.12 1.78
N ARG A 34 -5.85 -5.81 2.89
CA ARG A 34 -7.09 -5.03 2.87
C ARG A 34 -6.88 -3.64 2.31
N THR A 35 -5.77 -3.00 2.66
CA THR A 35 -5.47 -1.67 2.18
C THR A 35 -5.23 -1.68 0.67
N LEU A 36 -4.44 -2.64 0.19
CA LEU A 36 -4.11 -2.72 -1.23
C LEU A 36 -5.28 -3.19 -2.09
N LYS A 37 -6.29 -3.78 -1.47
CA LYS A 37 -7.54 -4.14 -2.18
C LYS A 37 -8.59 -3.04 -2.08
N GLY A 38 -8.28 -1.95 -1.36
CA GLY A 38 -9.20 -0.84 -1.23
C GLY A 38 -10.34 -1.07 -0.25
N VAL A 39 -10.27 -2.14 0.56
CA VAL A 39 -11.31 -2.45 1.54
C VAL A 39 -11.24 -1.53 2.74
N THR A 40 -10.03 -1.27 3.23
CA THR A 40 -9.80 -0.36 4.37
C THR A 40 -8.69 0.59 3.97
N THR A 41 -9.01 1.88 3.89
CA THR A 41 -8.04 2.88 3.41
C THR A 41 -7.81 3.96 4.46
N LYS A 42 -7.13 3.59 5.54
CA LYS A 42 -6.74 4.56 6.57
C LYS A 42 -5.60 5.41 6.05
N PRO A 43 -5.70 6.74 6.17
CA PRO A 43 -4.65 7.63 5.62
C PRO A 43 -3.24 7.28 6.05
N ARG A 44 -3.04 6.97 7.32
CA ARG A 44 -1.72 6.62 7.83
C ARG A 44 -1.16 5.37 7.15
N THR A 45 -2.00 4.34 7.01
CA THR A 45 -1.58 3.09 6.38
C THR A 45 -1.28 3.31 4.91
N VAL A 46 -2.12 4.07 4.22
CA VAL A 46 -1.90 4.39 2.81
C VAL A 46 -0.57 5.14 2.65
N LYS A 47 -0.29 6.09 3.53
CA LYS A 47 0.96 6.84 3.49
C LYS A 47 2.18 5.95 3.69
N LEU A 48 2.10 5.03 4.66
CA LEU A 48 3.20 4.10 4.92
C LEU A 48 3.48 3.23 3.69
N LEU A 49 2.43 2.71 3.08
CA LEU A 49 2.58 1.87 1.89
C LEU A 49 3.12 2.67 0.72
N ALA A 50 2.62 3.89 0.52
CA ALA A 50 3.09 4.75 -0.56
C ALA A 50 4.58 5.06 -0.41
N ASP A 51 5.01 5.41 0.80
CA ASP A 51 6.41 5.72 1.07
C ASP A 51 7.28 4.49 0.80
N TYR A 52 6.85 3.33 1.27
CA TYR A 52 7.61 2.10 1.09
C TYR A 52 7.73 1.72 -0.39
N LEU A 53 6.65 1.91 -1.14
CA LEU A 53 6.61 1.55 -2.55
C LEU A 53 7.19 2.64 -3.46
N GLY A 54 7.54 3.79 -2.89
CA GLY A 54 8.13 4.88 -3.66
C GLY A 54 7.12 5.65 -4.49
N VAL A 55 5.88 5.73 -4.04
CA VAL A 55 4.82 6.46 -4.73
C VAL A 55 4.50 7.73 -3.94
N GLU A 56 4.44 8.86 -4.62
CA GLU A 56 4.09 10.12 -3.98
C GLU A 56 2.59 10.17 -3.69
N MET A 57 2.24 10.67 -2.50
CA MET A 57 0.83 10.74 -2.10
C MET A 57 -0.02 11.55 -3.08
N GLU A 58 0.54 12.59 -3.68
CA GLU A 58 -0.20 13.40 -4.65
C GLU A 58 -0.66 12.59 -5.87
N LYS A 59 0.00 11.48 -6.14
CA LYS A 59 -0.39 10.58 -7.23
C LYS A 59 -1.56 9.68 -6.85
N ILE A 60 -1.86 9.59 -5.57
CA ILE A 60 -2.84 8.65 -5.02
C ILE A 60 -4.08 9.37 -4.53
N VAL A 61 -3.91 10.55 -3.95
CA VAL A 61 -5.02 11.32 -3.41
C VAL A 61 -5.83 11.90 -4.56
N GLN A 62 -7.15 11.73 -4.49
CA GLN A 62 -8.06 12.30 -5.47
C GLN A 62 -8.72 13.56 -4.94
#